data_8cb09be8966674fd642ef5c32de6f9bd
#
_entry.id   8cb09be8966674fd642ef5c32de6f9bd
#
_cell.length_a   1.000
_cell.length_b   1.000
_cell.length_c   1.000
_cell.angle_alpha   90.00
_cell.angle_beta   90.00
_cell.angle_gamma   90.00
#
_symmetry.space_group_name_H-M   'P 1'
#
loop_
_entity.id
_entity.type
_entity.pdbx_description
1 polymer ?
#
loop_
_entity_poly.entity_id
_entity_poly.type
_entity_poly.pdbx_seq_one_letter_code
_entity_poly.pdbx_strand_id
1 'polypeptide(L)'
;PYIDAVESFGLPSDTCPVPSSECGALVIDALPDMGCGFISSSMPCDGSTMASSYFSRRFPNTPVFHLCFPVRYEDETVLQSAAEDIKACIKFIEDQTGAKWNWDAYFAAMKRFNLETSYELQKWEINKTPYPQLLGPVYELFRKWNYEMDGGLDPRVMKTCRKVNDLLMQSYQRRDEAWVGKMRYRGIVWSCPAHYYA
;
A
#
# COMPACT_ATOMS: atom_id res chain seq x y z
N PRO A 1 -17.88 -12.12 -7.98
CA PRO A 1 -18.48 -11.33 -9.09
C PRO A 1 -17.43 -10.57 -9.89
N TYR A 2 -16.47 -9.86 -9.23
CA TYR A 2 -15.45 -9.06 -9.93
C TYR A 2 -14.47 -9.95 -10.69
N ILE A 3 -13.97 -11.01 -10.08
CA ILE A 3 -13.05 -11.97 -10.72
C ILE A 3 -13.74 -12.64 -11.90
N ASP A 4 -14.94 -13.16 -11.73
CA ASP A 4 -15.71 -13.79 -12.81
C ASP A 4 -15.95 -12.82 -13.98
N ALA A 5 -16.19 -11.54 -13.66
CA ALA A 5 -16.38 -10.51 -14.68
C ALA A 5 -15.13 -10.33 -15.54
N VAL A 6 -13.95 -10.15 -14.90
CA VAL A 6 -12.70 -9.94 -15.66
C VAL A 6 -12.22 -11.18 -16.39
N GLU A 7 -12.44 -12.38 -15.85
CA GLU A 7 -12.17 -13.65 -16.53
C GLU A 7 -13.03 -13.81 -17.79
N SER A 8 -14.31 -13.42 -17.73
CA SER A 8 -15.18 -13.44 -18.90
C SER A 8 -14.72 -12.48 -20.02
N PHE A 9 -13.89 -11.49 -19.69
CA PHE A 9 -13.24 -10.60 -20.63
C PHE A 9 -11.83 -11.04 -21.04
N GLY A 10 -11.37 -12.21 -20.59
CA GLY A 10 -10.15 -12.84 -21.06
C GLY A 10 -8.93 -12.68 -20.17
N LEU A 11 -9.08 -12.22 -18.91
CA LEU A 11 -7.98 -12.27 -17.96
C LEU A 11 -7.82 -13.72 -17.48
N PRO A 12 -6.59 -14.27 -17.43
CA PRO A 12 -6.36 -15.63 -16.93
C PRO A 12 -6.80 -15.83 -15.47
N SER A 13 -7.41 -16.98 -15.18
CA SER A 13 -7.92 -17.31 -13.84
C SER A 13 -6.82 -17.54 -12.80
N ASP A 14 -5.59 -17.76 -13.21
CA ASP A 14 -4.41 -17.89 -12.36
C ASP A 14 -3.73 -16.56 -12.01
N THR A 15 -4.35 -15.45 -12.41
CA THR A 15 -3.89 -14.10 -12.03
C THR A 15 -4.17 -13.83 -10.54
N CYS A 16 -3.30 -13.04 -9.92
CA CYS A 16 -3.50 -12.58 -8.55
C CYS A 16 -4.90 -11.95 -8.36
N PRO A 17 -5.69 -12.36 -7.35
CA PRO A 17 -7.07 -11.92 -7.18
C PRO A 17 -7.20 -10.42 -6.86
N VAL A 18 -6.15 -9.76 -6.33
CA VAL A 18 -6.19 -8.34 -5.99
C VAL A 18 -6.32 -7.48 -7.25
N PRO A 19 -5.35 -7.47 -8.19
CA PRO A 19 -5.49 -6.71 -9.43
C PRO A 19 -6.65 -7.23 -10.31
N SER A 20 -6.97 -8.53 -10.25
CA SER A 20 -8.14 -9.06 -10.96
C SER A 20 -9.46 -8.47 -10.44
N SER A 21 -9.59 -8.30 -9.13
CA SER A 21 -10.77 -7.66 -8.54
C SER A 21 -10.90 -6.19 -8.92
N GLU A 22 -9.79 -5.46 -8.96
CA GLU A 22 -9.77 -4.06 -9.42
C GLU A 22 -10.22 -3.95 -10.89
N CYS A 23 -9.64 -4.76 -11.75
CA CYS A 23 -10.04 -4.81 -13.17
C CYS A 23 -11.50 -5.23 -13.33
N GLY A 24 -11.96 -6.21 -12.56
CA GLY A 24 -13.35 -6.66 -12.59
C GLY A 24 -14.34 -5.60 -12.15
N ALA A 25 -14.02 -4.84 -11.11
CA ALA A 25 -14.83 -3.72 -10.66
C ALA A 25 -14.97 -2.62 -11.73
N LEU A 26 -13.89 -2.36 -12.47
CA LEU A 26 -13.91 -1.45 -13.62
C LEU A 26 -14.74 -1.99 -14.78
N VAL A 27 -14.63 -3.29 -15.06
CA VAL A 27 -15.38 -3.94 -16.15
C VAL A 27 -16.89 -3.85 -15.97
N ILE A 28 -17.37 -3.99 -14.74
CA ILE A 28 -18.81 -3.92 -14.42
C ILE A 28 -19.27 -2.54 -13.95
N ASP A 29 -18.43 -1.52 -14.11
CA ASP A 29 -18.73 -0.13 -13.72
C ASP A 29 -19.13 0.01 -12.24
N ALA A 30 -18.47 -0.76 -11.37
CA ALA A 30 -18.73 -0.76 -9.93
C ALA A 30 -17.90 0.29 -9.16
N LEU A 31 -16.97 0.96 -9.82
CA LEU A 31 -16.21 2.06 -9.23
C LEU A 31 -16.85 3.40 -9.58
N PRO A 32 -16.76 4.40 -8.71
CA PRO A 32 -17.21 5.75 -9.04
C PRO A 32 -16.41 6.27 -10.25
N ASP A 33 -17.00 7.19 -11.00
CA ASP A 33 -16.32 7.87 -12.10
C ASP A 33 -15.00 8.47 -11.58
N MET A 34 -13.89 7.88 -12.00
CA MET A 34 -12.56 8.24 -11.54
C MET A 34 -12.01 9.51 -12.22
N GLY A 35 -12.71 9.99 -13.25
CA GLY A 35 -12.59 11.30 -13.89
C GLY A 35 -11.25 11.68 -14.51
N CYS A 36 -10.14 11.26 -13.95
CA CYS A 36 -8.84 11.84 -14.29
C CYS A 36 -7.84 10.87 -14.95
N GLY A 37 -7.87 9.61 -14.57
CA GLY A 37 -6.90 8.63 -15.09
C GLY A 37 -6.55 7.55 -14.07
N PHE A 38 -5.70 6.63 -14.49
CA PHE A 38 -5.28 5.48 -13.68
C PHE A 38 -3.76 5.45 -13.54
N ILE A 39 -3.27 5.28 -12.33
CA ILE A 39 -1.85 5.09 -12.04
C ILE A 39 -1.66 3.68 -11.50
N SER A 40 -0.78 2.92 -12.14
CA SER A 40 -0.38 1.61 -11.67
C SER A 40 1.13 1.56 -11.47
N SER A 41 1.62 0.51 -10.83
CA SER A 41 3.06 0.33 -10.66
C SER A 41 3.47 -1.13 -10.89
N SER A 42 4.75 -1.33 -11.22
CA SER A 42 5.35 -2.67 -11.29
C SER A 42 5.54 -3.32 -9.91
N MET A 43 5.35 -2.56 -8.84
CA MET A 43 5.40 -3.05 -7.47
C MET A 43 3.96 -3.26 -6.93
N PRO A 44 3.71 -4.31 -6.13
CA PRO A 44 4.67 -5.28 -5.62
C PRO A 44 4.84 -6.53 -6.50
N CYS A 45 4.14 -6.66 -7.62
CA CYS A 45 4.18 -7.89 -8.42
C CYS A 45 3.82 -7.68 -9.90
N ASP A 46 4.16 -8.66 -10.71
CA ASP A 46 3.85 -8.69 -12.16
C ASP A 46 2.34 -8.68 -12.45
N GLY A 47 1.51 -9.15 -11.51
CA GLY A 47 0.06 -9.10 -11.62
C GLY A 47 -0.46 -7.67 -11.80
N SER A 48 0.13 -6.68 -11.13
CA SER A 48 -0.21 -5.26 -11.30
C SER A 48 0.13 -4.76 -12.70
N THR A 49 1.29 -5.16 -13.23
CA THR A 49 1.71 -4.81 -14.61
C THR A 49 0.76 -5.40 -15.65
N MET A 50 0.37 -6.66 -15.46
CA MET A 50 -0.56 -7.33 -16.35
C MET A 50 -1.95 -6.68 -16.30
N ALA A 51 -2.48 -6.41 -15.12
CA ALA A 51 -3.77 -5.74 -14.96
C ALA A 51 -3.76 -4.34 -15.58
N SER A 52 -2.70 -3.58 -15.39
CA SER A 52 -2.51 -2.27 -16.03
C SER A 52 -2.52 -2.35 -17.56
N SER A 53 -1.81 -3.33 -18.12
CA SER A 53 -1.77 -3.56 -19.57
C SER A 53 -3.14 -3.97 -20.11
N TYR A 54 -3.86 -4.82 -19.40
CA TYR A 54 -5.22 -5.21 -19.73
C TYR A 54 -6.16 -3.99 -19.69
N PHE A 55 -6.09 -3.20 -18.62
CA PHE A 55 -6.90 -2.00 -18.44
C PHE A 55 -6.69 -0.99 -19.58
N SER A 56 -5.44 -0.68 -19.92
CA SER A 56 -5.12 0.26 -21.00
C SER A 56 -5.68 -0.16 -22.36
N ARG A 57 -5.70 -1.47 -22.64
CA ARG A 57 -6.28 -2.00 -23.88
C ARG A 57 -7.80 -1.96 -23.89
N ARG A 58 -8.41 -2.23 -22.73
CA ARG A 58 -9.88 -2.29 -22.61
C ARG A 58 -10.52 -0.91 -22.55
N PHE A 59 -9.82 0.07 -21.96
CA PHE A 59 -10.28 1.44 -21.79
C PHE A 59 -9.31 2.44 -22.44
N PRO A 60 -9.22 2.45 -23.78
CA PRO A 60 -8.20 3.23 -24.50
C PRO A 60 -8.35 4.75 -24.34
N ASN A 61 -9.52 5.21 -23.90
CA ASN A 61 -9.80 6.63 -23.68
C ASN A 61 -9.47 7.08 -22.24
N THR A 62 -9.14 6.16 -21.34
CA THR A 62 -8.75 6.49 -19.98
C THR A 62 -7.23 6.65 -19.91
N PRO A 63 -6.71 7.81 -19.53
CA PRO A 63 -5.28 8.00 -19.38
C PRO A 63 -4.70 7.06 -18.33
N VAL A 64 -3.62 6.36 -18.68
CA VAL A 64 -2.94 5.42 -17.78
C VAL A 64 -1.46 5.77 -17.70
N PHE A 65 -0.94 5.85 -16.50
CA PHE A 65 0.49 5.94 -16.23
C PHE A 65 0.95 4.68 -15.50
N HIS A 66 1.98 4.03 -16.03
CA HIS A 66 2.57 2.86 -15.39
C HIS A 66 3.95 3.22 -14.84
N LEU A 67 4.04 3.30 -13.51
CA LEU A 67 5.28 3.63 -12.80
C LEU A 67 6.12 2.36 -12.65
N CYS A 68 7.31 2.37 -13.22
CA CYS A 68 8.25 1.25 -13.15
C CYS A 68 9.26 1.45 -12.01
N PHE A 69 9.18 0.60 -10.99
CA PHE A 69 10.17 0.58 -9.92
C PHE A 69 11.27 -0.44 -10.24
N PRO A 70 12.55 -0.08 -10.13
CA PRO A 70 13.64 -1.02 -10.32
C PRO A 70 13.69 -2.06 -9.19
N VAL A 71 14.03 -3.29 -9.53
CA VAL A 71 14.23 -4.38 -8.56
C VAL A 71 15.58 -4.22 -7.82
N ARG A 72 16.52 -3.55 -8.45
CA ARG A 72 17.84 -3.26 -7.89
C ARG A 72 18.09 -1.76 -7.90
N TYR A 73 18.61 -1.22 -6.82
CA TYR A 73 18.84 0.22 -6.61
C TYR A 73 20.24 0.51 -6.04
N GLU A 74 21.17 -0.39 -6.19
CA GLU A 74 22.56 -0.18 -5.83
C GLU A 74 23.34 0.63 -6.88
N ASP A 75 22.76 0.80 -8.08
CA ASP A 75 23.36 1.52 -9.19
C ASP A 75 22.75 2.94 -9.29
N GLU A 76 23.62 3.95 -9.33
CA GLU A 76 23.23 5.36 -9.44
C GLU A 76 22.38 5.63 -10.70
N THR A 77 22.70 4.97 -11.81
CA THR A 77 21.93 5.10 -13.06
C THR A 77 20.51 4.61 -12.91
N VAL A 78 20.31 3.53 -12.15
CA VAL A 78 19.00 2.97 -11.86
C VAL A 78 18.19 3.91 -10.95
N LEU A 79 18.84 4.49 -9.94
CA LEU A 79 18.20 5.48 -9.07
C LEU A 79 17.79 6.73 -9.85
N GLN A 80 18.63 7.20 -10.75
CA GLN A 80 18.33 8.34 -11.61
C GLN A 80 17.13 8.05 -12.53
N SER A 81 17.09 6.88 -13.17
CA SER A 81 15.97 6.45 -14.01
C SER A 81 14.66 6.37 -13.21
N ALA A 82 14.69 5.82 -12.00
CA ALA A 82 13.53 5.77 -11.12
C ALA A 82 13.04 7.18 -10.73
N ALA A 83 13.97 8.11 -10.46
CA ALA A 83 13.62 9.48 -10.15
C ALA A 83 13.00 10.22 -11.35
N GLU A 84 13.43 9.93 -12.57
CA GLU A 84 12.85 10.46 -13.80
C GLU A 84 11.43 9.92 -14.02
N ASP A 85 11.21 8.64 -13.79
CA ASP A 85 9.88 8.01 -13.85
C ASP A 85 8.91 8.63 -12.84
N ILE A 86 9.35 8.89 -11.61
CA ILE A 86 8.54 9.57 -10.59
C ILE A 86 8.20 11.01 -11.03
N LYS A 87 9.15 11.74 -11.61
CA LYS A 87 8.89 13.09 -12.14
C LYS A 87 7.89 13.05 -13.30
N ALA A 88 8.00 12.05 -14.17
CA ALA A 88 7.04 11.85 -15.25
C ALA A 88 5.63 11.52 -14.71
N CYS A 89 5.54 10.72 -13.65
CA CYS A 89 4.28 10.45 -12.94
C CYS A 89 3.67 11.73 -12.33
N ILE A 90 4.50 12.57 -11.69
CA ILE A 90 4.06 13.86 -11.16
C ILE A 90 3.49 14.74 -12.28
N LYS A 91 4.21 14.82 -13.41
CA LYS A 91 3.74 15.59 -14.56
C LYS A 91 2.42 15.02 -15.11
N PHE A 92 2.27 13.70 -15.19
CA PHE A 92 1.02 13.06 -15.58
C PHE A 92 -0.13 13.48 -14.66
N ILE A 93 0.09 13.46 -13.33
CA ILE A 93 -0.92 13.91 -12.36
C ILE A 93 -1.30 15.37 -12.60
N GLU A 94 -0.31 16.25 -12.76
CA GLU A 94 -0.56 17.67 -13.06
C GLU A 94 -1.37 17.87 -14.35
N ASP A 95 -1.02 17.15 -15.41
CA ASP A 95 -1.67 17.24 -16.72
C ASP A 95 -3.13 16.74 -16.66
N GLN A 96 -3.41 15.68 -15.89
CA GLN A 96 -4.76 15.10 -15.79
C GLN A 96 -5.66 15.87 -14.82
N THR A 97 -5.11 16.44 -13.75
CA THR A 97 -5.90 17.10 -12.72
C THR A 97 -5.97 18.62 -12.85
N GLY A 98 -5.04 19.23 -13.62
CA GLY A 98 -4.85 20.66 -13.66
C GLY A 98 -4.23 21.26 -12.37
N ALA A 99 -4.01 20.44 -11.35
CA ALA A 99 -3.38 20.87 -10.11
C ALA A 99 -1.85 20.98 -10.27
N LYS A 100 -1.22 21.78 -9.43
CA LYS A 100 0.23 21.85 -9.35
C LYS A 100 0.77 21.06 -8.18
N TRP A 101 1.85 20.30 -8.43
CA TRP A 101 2.48 19.52 -7.40
C TRP A 101 3.03 20.38 -6.27
N ASN A 102 2.70 20.02 -5.04
CA ASN A 102 3.12 20.76 -3.85
C ASN A 102 4.23 19.98 -3.11
N TRP A 103 5.47 20.40 -3.33
CA TRP A 103 6.64 19.76 -2.71
C TRP A 103 6.65 19.87 -1.19
N ASP A 104 6.17 20.98 -0.61
CA ASP A 104 6.14 21.13 0.85
C ASP A 104 5.14 20.16 1.47
N ALA A 105 3.98 19.99 0.86
CA ALA A 105 3.00 18.99 1.27
C ALA A 105 3.54 17.56 1.12
N TYR A 106 4.24 17.28 0.02
CA TYR A 106 4.89 15.99 -0.20
C TYR A 106 5.92 15.68 0.90
N PHE A 107 6.85 16.58 1.18
CA PHE A 107 7.86 16.36 2.22
C PHE A 107 7.25 16.28 3.62
N ALA A 108 6.18 17.02 3.90
CA ALA A 108 5.44 16.90 5.14
C ALA A 108 4.78 15.50 5.28
N ALA A 109 4.21 14.96 4.19
CA ALA A 109 3.65 13.62 4.16
C ALA A 109 4.74 12.55 4.35
N MET A 110 5.88 12.67 3.66
CA MET A 110 7.02 11.76 3.81
C MET A 110 7.59 11.76 5.22
N LYS A 111 7.68 12.91 5.87
CA LYS A 111 8.12 13.00 7.27
C LYS A 111 7.20 12.20 8.21
N ARG A 112 5.90 12.28 8.01
CA ARG A 112 4.92 11.51 8.78
C ARG A 112 5.02 10.02 8.49
N PHE A 113 5.12 9.65 7.23
CA PHE A 113 5.31 8.27 6.80
C PHE A 113 6.55 7.65 7.47
N ASN A 114 7.69 8.36 7.47
CA ASN A 114 8.92 7.91 8.11
C ASN A 114 8.74 7.74 9.63
N LEU A 115 7.98 8.61 10.28
CA LEU A 115 7.67 8.47 11.71
C LEU A 115 6.82 7.21 11.98
N GLU A 116 5.80 6.94 11.19
CA GLU A 116 5.00 5.72 11.31
C GLU A 116 5.85 4.46 11.04
N THR A 117 6.71 4.51 10.04
CA THR A 117 7.67 3.43 9.78
C THR A 117 8.57 3.15 10.98
N SER A 118 9.00 4.19 11.69
CA SER A 118 9.79 4.01 12.92
C SER A 118 9.01 3.25 14.02
N TYR A 119 7.72 3.47 14.14
CA TYR A 119 6.87 2.71 15.07
C TYR A 119 6.73 1.25 14.66
N GLU A 120 6.63 0.98 13.36
CA GLU A 120 6.60 -0.39 12.84
C GLU A 120 7.92 -1.12 13.12
N LEU A 121 9.05 -0.47 12.90
CA LEU A 121 10.35 -1.04 13.22
C LEU A 121 10.49 -1.35 14.71
N GLN A 122 10.01 -0.47 15.61
CA GLN A 122 9.98 -0.74 17.04
C GLN A 122 9.12 -1.96 17.38
N LYS A 123 7.95 -2.10 16.76
CA LYS A 123 7.09 -3.28 16.91
C LYS A 123 7.81 -4.56 16.48
N TRP A 124 8.53 -4.52 15.35
CA TRP A 124 9.34 -5.64 14.89
C TRP A 124 10.42 -6.03 15.90
N GLU A 125 11.12 -5.06 16.47
CA GLU A 125 12.15 -5.32 17.49
C GLU A 125 11.55 -5.93 18.76
N ILE A 126 10.42 -5.42 19.25
CA ILE A 126 9.69 -5.99 20.38
C ILE A 126 9.29 -7.43 20.09
N ASN A 127 8.80 -7.72 18.90
CA ASN A 127 8.33 -9.05 18.51
C ASN A 127 9.44 -10.08 18.33
N LYS A 128 10.71 -9.67 18.24
CA LYS A 128 11.87 -10.56 18.32
C LYS A 128 12.19 -11.02 19.76
N THR A 129 11.66 -10.38 20.77
CA THR A 129 11.94 -10.66 22.18
C THR A 129 11.04 -11.79 22.73
N PRO A 130 11.31 -12.29 23.95
CA PRO A 130 10.42 -13.23 24.61
C PRO A 130 9.02 -12.68 24.94
N TYR A 131 8.82 -11.37 24.85
CA TYR A 131 7.58 -10.66 25.18
C TYR A 131 7.01 -9.93 23.95
N PRO A 132 6.64 -10.65 22.88
CA PRO A 132 6.09 -10.01 21.68
C PRO A 132 4.75 -9.34 22.00
N GLN A 133 4.52 -8.18 21.38
CA GLN A 133 3.29 -7.44 21.50
C GLN A 133 2.61 -7.45 20.12
N LEU A 134 1.50 -8.16 20.00
CA LEU A 134 0.79 -8.30 18.72
C LEU A 134 -0.36 -7.31 18.64
N LEU A 135 -0.42 -6.59 17.53
CA LEU A 135 -1.56 -5.81 17.13
C LEU A 135 -2.44 -6.65 16.19
N GLY A 136 -3.75 -6.54 16.37
CA GLY A 136 -4.68 -7.24 15.51
C GLY A 136 -4.73 -6.65 14.09
N PRO A 137 -5.27 -7.42 13.12
CA PRO A 137 -5.36 -7.00 11.72
C PRO A 137 -6.14 -5.70 11.53
N VAL A 138 -7.04 -5.35 12.43
CA VAL A 138 -7.80 -4.10 12.41
C VAL A 138 -6.89 -2.86 12.47
N TYR A 139 -5.81 -2.91 13.25
CA TYR A 139 -4.86 -1.80 13.31
C TYR A 139 -4.08 -1.64 12.00
N GLU A 140 -3.66 -2.74 11.39
CA GLU A 140 -2.97 -2.69 10.09
C GLU A 140 -3.88 -2.15 9.00
N LEU A 141 -5.13 -2.56 8.99
CA LEU A 141 -6.13 -2.04 8.06
C LEU A 141 -6.40 -0.55 8.27
N PHE A 142 -6.54 -0.10 9.52
CA PHE A 142 -6.69 1.30 9.87
C PHE A 142 -5.51 2.15 9.38
N ARG A 143 -4.29 1.66 9.56
CA ARG A 143 -3.08 2.34 9.11
C ARG A 143 -3.03 2.46 7.58
N LYS A 144 -3.39 1.38 6.87
CA LYS A 144 -3.45 1.36 5.42
C LYS A 144 -4.49 2.35 4.89
N TRP A 145 -5.70 2.33 5.42
CA TRP A 145 -6.75 3.26 5.02
C TRP A 145 -6.39 4.72 5.19
N ASN A 146 -5.63 5.07 6.21
CA ASN A 146 -5.14 6.42 6.40
C ASN A 146 -4.38 6.95 5.18
N TYR A 147 -3.54 6.13 4.56
CA TYR A 147 -2.79 6.52 3.36
C TYR A 147 -3.67 6.50 2.11
N GLU A 148 -4.57 5.56 2.00
CA GLU A 148 -5.42 5.40 0.82
C GLU A 148 -6.50 6.48 0.72
N MET A 149 -7.07 6.93 1.84
CA MET A 149 -8.19 7.87 1.81
C MET A 149 -7.78 9.34 1.94
N ASP A 150 -6.81 9.65 2.79
CA ASP A 150 -6.44 11.03 3.11
C ASP A 150 -4.95 11.33 2.89
N GLY A 151 -4.22 10.45 2.21
CA GLY A 151 -2.78 10.59 2.01
C GLY A 151 -1.97 10.70 3.30
N GLY A 152 -2.48 10.13 4.40
CA GLY A 152 -1.84 10.21 5.70
C GLY A 152 -1.90 11.57 6.37
N LEU A 153 -2.77 12.46 5.92
CA LEU A 153 -2.79 13.86 6.38
C LEU A 153 -3.62 14.09 7.65
N ASP A 154 -4.51 13.18 8.03
CA ASP A 154 -5.34 13.35 9.22
C ASP A 154 -4.49 13.30 10.51
N PRO A 155 -4.38 14.40 11.28
CA PRO A 155 -3.58 14.44 12.50
C PRO A 155 -4.10 13.50 13.60
N ARG A 156 -5.38 13.10 13.54
CA ARG A 156 -5.98 12.17 14.49
C ARG A 156 -5.36 10.78 14.37
N VAL A 157 -5.03 10.37 13.14
CA VAL A 157 -4.40 9.09 12.86
C VAL A 157 -2.99 9.04 13.46
N MET A 158 -2.17 10.06 13.24
CA MET A 158 -0.84 10.15 13.83
C MET A 158 -0.87 10.13 15.35
N LYS A 159 -1.85 10.81 15.95
CA LYS A 159 -2.06 10.77 17.40
C LYS A 159 -2.41 9.36 17.88
N THR A 160 -3.24 8.65 17.12
CA THR A 160 -3.63 7.26 17.42
C THR A 160 -2.44 6.32 17.28
N CYS A 161 -1.68 6.40 16.19
CA CYS A 161 -0.49 5.59 15.97
C CYS A 161 0.54 5.77 17.10
N ARG A 162 0.78 7.01 17.50
CA ARG A 162 1.67 7.31 18.63
C ARG A 162 1.16 6.68 19.93
N LYS A 163 -0.13 6.87 20.24
CA LYS A 163 -0.73 6.29 21.45
C LYS A 163 -0.65 4.77 21.47
N VAL A 164 -0.89 4.12 20.34
CA VAL A 164 -0.77 2.67 20.23
C VAL A 164 0.67 2.23 20.44
N ASN A 165 1.64 2.91 19.83
CA ASN A 165 3.06 2.63 20.05
C ASN A 165 3.45 2.78 21.52
N ASP A 166 3.03 3.85 22.18
CA ASP A 166 3.30 4.09 23.62
C ASP A 166 2.70 2.97 24.50
N LEU A 167 1.50 2.50 24.19
CA LEU A 167 0.88 1.39 24.90
C LEU A 167 1.63 0.08 24.70
N LEU A 168 2.09 -0.19 23.47
CA LEU A 168 2.93 -1.36 23.18
C LEU A 168 4.24 -1.33 23.94
N MET A 169 4.91 -0.17 23.98
CA MET A 169 6.16 0.01 24.72
C MET A 169 5.96 -0.19 26.24
N GLN A 170 4.87 0.36 26.80
CA GLN A 170 4.52 0.17 28.19
C GLN A 170 4.24 -1.29 28.54
N SER A 171 3.48 -1.99 27.69
CA SER A 171 3.18 -3.42 27.84
C SER A 171 4.45 -4.26 27.75
N TYR A 172 5.33 -3.96 26.80
CA TYR A 172 6.63 -4.61 26.68
C TYR A 172 7.52 -4.40 27.93
N GLN A 173 7.59 -3.17 28.43
CA GLN A 173 8.37 -2.84 29.65
C GLN A 173 7.86 -3.57 30.89
N ARG A 174 6.56 -3.77 31.00
CA ARG A 174 5.92 -4.59 32.05
C ARG A 174 6.10 -6.09 31.85
N ARG A 175 6.63 -6.52 30.68
CA ARG A 175 6.73 -7.93 30.28
C ARG A 175 5.36 -8.62 30.23
N ASP A 176 4.37 -7.90 29.70
CA ASP A 176 2.99 -8.38 29.66
C ASP A 176 2.87 -9.55 28.66
N GLU A 177 2.40 -10.70 29.14
CA GLU A 177 2.14 -11.90 28.33
C GLU A 177 0.64 -12.06 28.00
N ALA A 178 -0.19 -11.08 28.38
CA ALA A 178 -1.64 -11.21 28.37
C ALA A 178 -2.25 -11.51 26.97
N TRP A 179 -1.57 -11.12 25.91
CA TRP A 179 -2.05 -11.25 24.55
C TRP A 179 -1.58 -12.52 23.85
N VAL A 180 -0.49 -13.11 24.26
CA VAL A 180 0.21 -14.17 23.53
C VAL A 180 0.28 -15.46 24.31
N GLY A 181 0.08 -15.40 25.63
CA GLY A 181 0.31 -16.52 26.53
C GLY A 181 1.76 -17.02 26.44
N LYS A 182 1.99 -18.27 26.83
CA LYS A 182 3.33 -18.87 26.73
C LYS A 182 3.67 -19.11 25.27
N MET A 183 4.62 -18.34 24.72
CA MET A 183 5.09 -18.50 23.36
C MET A 183 5.73 -19.88 23.16
N ARG A 184 5.24 -20.64 22.17
CA ARG A 184 5.76 -21.97 21.82
C ARG A 184 6.54 -21.95 20.50
N TYR A 185 6.05 -21.19 19.52
CA TYR A 185 6.62 -21.08 18.17
C TYR A 185 6.59 -19.64 17.71
N ARG A 186 7.51 -19.29 16.82
CA ARG A 186 7.56 -18.01 16.15
C ARG A 186 7.56 -18.25 14.66
N GLY A 187 6.60 -17.67 13.97
CA GLY A 187 6.49 -17.70 12.53
C GLY A 187 6.63 -16.30 11.93
N ILE A 188 7.11 -16.23 10.70
CA ILE A 188 7.03 -15.05 9.87
C ILE A 188 5.99 -15.32 8.79
N VAL A 189 4.98 -14.48 8.71
CA VAL A 189 4.05 -14.48 7.58
C VAL A 189 4.60 -13.50 6.55
N TRP A 190 5.09 -14.05 5.45
CA TRP A 190 5.62 -13.28 4.34
C TRP A 190 4.53 -13.15 3.28
N SER A 191 3.65 -12.20 3.44
CA SER A 191 2.60 -11.90 2.46
C SER A 191 1.83 -10.65 2.87
N CYS A 192 0.95 -10.18 1.99
CA CYS A 192 -0.11 -9.27 2.40
C CYS A 192 -0.88 -9.88 3.57
N PRO A 193 -1.22 -9.12 4.61
CA PRO A 193 -2.06 -9.60 5.68
C PRO A 193 -3.36 -10.16 5.10
N ALA A 194 -3.86 -11.24 5.68
CA ALA A 194 -5.11 -11.86 5.27
C ALA A 194 -6.32 -10.98 5.67
N HIS A 195 -6.39 -9.77 5.13
CA HIS A 195 -7.48 -8.82 5.38
C HIS A 195 -8.84 -9.34 4.94
N TYR A 196 -8.84 -10.37 4.10
CA TYR A 196 -10.03 -10.93 3.47
C TYR A 196 -10.79 -11.92 4.35
N TYR A 197 -10.28 -12.21 5.54
CA TYR A 197 -10.87 -13.20 6.46
C TYR A 197 -11.25 -12.62 7.83
N ALA A 198 -11.28 -11.29 7.94
CA ALA A 198 -11.69 -10.60 9.16
C ALA A 198 -13.19 -10.30 9.15
#